data_500f8f378679f22a762e65f038a937d7
#
_entry.id   500f8f378679f22a762e65f038a937d7
#
_cell.length_a   1.000
_cell.length_b   1.000
_cell.length_c   1.000
_cell.angle_alpha   90.00
_cell.angle_beta   90.00
_cell.angle_gamma   90.00
#
_symmetry.space_group_name_H-M   'P 1'
#
loop_
_entity.id
_entity.type
_entity.pdbx_description
1 polymer ?
#
loop_
_entity_poly.entity_id
_entity_poly.type
_entity_poly.pdbx_seq_one_letter_code
_entity_poly.pdbx_strand_id
1 'polypeptide(L)'
;RYIGSRSFARLRITELRLPSELQTLGNGAFASCSALNTVNLGDCSELESIGENAFAEAAISEITIPESVVFVGELVFNKNTVDLTVICEVAERPEGWDPDWSYTYRQGTEITVEWKNR
;
A
#
# COMPACT_ATOMS: atom_id res chain seq x y z
N ARG A 1 15.32 -7.09 -5.32
CA ARG A 1 15.31 -6.32 -4.07
C ARG A 1 13.98 -6.41 -3.38
N TYR A 2 14.00 -6.67 -2.12
CA TYR A 2 12.74 -6.77 -1.39
C TYR A 2 12.90 -6.36 0.06
N ILE A 3 11.77 -5.98 0.65
CA ILE A 3 11.65 -5.71 2.07
C ILE A 3 10.86 -6.86 2.66
N GLY A 4 11.44 -7.55 3.64
CA GLY A 4 10.86 -8.76 4.19
C GLY A 4 9.65 -8.50 5.08
N SER A 5 8.99 -9.59 5.47
CA SER A 5 7.80 -9.52 6.31
C SER A 5 8.11 -8.82 7.62
N ARG A 6 7.28 -7.85 7.98
CA ARG A 6 7.33 -7.10 9.24
C ARG A 6 8.67 -6.45 9.53
N SER A 7 9.52 -6.27 8.50
CA SER A 7 10.87 -5.74 8.69
C SER A 7 10.90 -4.39 9.37
N PHE A 8 9.93 -3.54 9.09
CA PHE A 8 9.87 -2.18 9.63
C PHE A 8 8.55 -1.87 10.29
N ALA A 9 7.87 -2.90 10.82
CA ALA A 9 6.60 -2.71 11.50
C ALA A 9 6.79 -1.85 12.75
N ARG A 10 5.78 -1.05 13.06
CA ARG A 10 5.67 -0.24 14.28
C ARG A 10 6.70 0.86 14.44
N LEU A 11 7.31 1.29 13.32
CA LEU A 11 8.22 2.44 13.37
C LEU A 11 7.44 3.73 13.52
N ARG A 12 8.10 4.74 14.09
CA ARG A 12 7.49 6.05 14.29
C ARG A 12 7.92 7.04 13.22
N ILE A 13 7.89 6.60 11.99
CA ILE A 13 8.26 7.45 10.85
C ILE A 13 7.00 8.10 10.30
N THR A 14 7.16 9.30 9.74
CA THR A 14 6.06 10.00 9.09
C THR A 14 6.16 9.93 7.58
N GLU A 15 7.37 9.78 7.06
CA GLU A 15 7.60 9.73 5.62
C GLU A 15 8.49 8.55 5.29
N LEU A 16 8.17 7.87 4.21
CA LEU A 16 8.91 6.70 3.75
C LEU A 16 9.30 6.90 2.30
N ARG A 17 10.59 6.80 2.01
CA ARG A 17 11.06 6.86 0.65
C ARG A 17 11.67 5.53 0.28
N LEU A 18 11.03 4.87 -0.67
CA LEU A 18 11.44 3.54 -1.13
C LEU A 18 12.29 3.67 -2.39
N PRO A 19 13.28 2.79 -2.57
CA PRO A 19 14.10 2.84 -3.78
C PRO A 19 13.30 2.44 -5.01
N SER A 20 13.62 3.05 -6.14
CA SER A 20 12.88 2.80 -7.37
C SER A 20 13.04 1.37 -7.88
N GLU A 21 14.07 0.66 -7.44
CA GLU A 21 14.35 -0.72 -7.84
C GLU A 21 13.67 -1.75 -6.92
N LEU A 22 12.90 -1.30 -5.94
CA LEU A 22 12.23 -2.21 -5.03
C LEU A 22 11.25 -3.10 -5.81
N GLN A 23 11.30 -4.41 -5.59
CA GLN A 23 10.46 -5.37 -6.30
C GLN A 23 9.38 -5.97 -5.42
N THR A 24 9.63 -6.13 -4.12
CA THR A 24 8.69 -6.81 -3.24
C THR A 24 8.61 -6.13 -1.88
N LEU A 25 7.39 -5.86 -1.44
CA LEU A 25 7.10 -5.50 -0.05
C LEU A 25 6.49 -6.71 0.64
N GLY A 26 7.11 -7.18 1.69
CA GLY A 26 6.64 -8.36 2.41
C GLY A 26 5.38 -8.09 3.23
N ASN A 27 4.79 -9.16 3.74
CA ASN A 27 3.58 -9.06 4.56
C ASN A 27 3.86 -8.23 5.80
N GLY A 28 3.02 -7.22 6.02
CA GLY A 28 3.15 -6.38 7.20
C GLY A 28 4.42 -5.57 7.28
N ALA A 29 5.12 -5.36 6.16
CA ALA A 29 6.45 -4.72 6.17
C ALA A 29 6.47 -3.39 6.93
N PHE A 30 5.41 -2.59 6.80
CA PHE A 30 5.29 -1.31 7.50
C PHE A 30 4.01 -1.25 8.32
N ALA A 31 3.53 -2.40 8.78
CA ALA A 31 2.30 -2.45 9.56
C ALA A 31 2.45 -1.67 10.85
N SER A 32 1.37 -1.01 11.27
CA SER A 32 1.30 -0.28 12.53
C SER A 32 2.30 0.88 12.64
N CYS A 33 2.74 1.40 11.51
CA CYS A 33 3.51 2.65 11.47
C CYS A 33 2.49 3.79 11.56
N SER A 34 1.96 4.04 12.75
CA SER A 34 0.76 4.84 12.93
C SER A 34 0.93 6.32 12.59
N ALA A 35 2.15 6.81 12.50
CA ALA A 35 2.41 8.19 12.10
C ALA A 35 2.73 8.32 10.61
N LEU A 36 2.84 7.21 9.89
CA LEU A 36 3.24 7.23 8.48
C LEU A 36 2.13 7.84 7.64
N ASN A 37 2.44 8.93 6.94
CA ASN A 37 1.45 9.61 6.12
C ASN A 37 1.91 9.84 4.67
N THR A 38 3.18 9.65 4.36
CA THR A 38 3.71 9.91 3.04
C THR A 38 4.60 8.75 2.58
N VAL A 39 4.25 8.15 1.45
CA VAL A 39 5.01 7.04 0.86
C VAL A 39 5.14 7.28 -0.63
N ASN A 40 6.35 7.18 -1.15
CA ASN A 40 6.62 7.39 -2.58
C ASN A 40 6.43 6.12 -3.41
N LEU A 41 5.40 5.34 -3.10
CA LEU A 41 5.18 4.05 -3.74
C LEU A 41 5.10 4.15 -5.27
N GLY A 42 4.50 5.24 -5.77
CA GLY A 42 4.36 5.44 -7.21
C GLY A 42 5.68 5.57 -7.96
N ASP A 43 6.77 5.89 -7.24
CA ASP A 43 8.09 5.99 -7.86
C ASP A 43 8.78 4.65 -8.01
N CYS A 44 8.20 3.58 -7.48
CA CYS A 44 8.82 2.26 -7.49
C CYS A 44 8.43 1.54 -8.77
N SER A 45 9.07 1.88 -9.87
CA SER A 45 8.68 1.41 -11.19
C SER A 45 8.94 -0.07 -11.43
N GLU A 46 9.69 -0.73 -10.55
CA GLU A 46 9.95 -2.16 -10.64
C GLU A 46 9.18 -2.98 -9.62
N LEU A 47 8.30 -2.35 -8.85
CA LEU A 47 7.56 -3.04 -7.81
C LEU A 47 6.58 -4.04 -8.42
N GLU A 48 6.66 -5.29 -7.98
CA GLU A 48 5.83 -6.38 -8.50
C GLU A 48 4.81 -6.88 -7.51
N SER A 49 5.10 -6.75 -6.21
CA SER A 49 4.28 -7.42 -5.20
C SER A 49 4.22 -6.60 -3.92
N ILE A 50 3.01 -6.50 -3.36
CA ILE A 50 2.76 -5.87 -2.07
C ILE A 50 2.07 -6.89 -1.18
N GLY A 51 2.68 -7.20 -0.03
CA GLY A 51 2.16 -8.21 0.87
C GLY A 51 0.93 -7.77 1.64
N GLU A 52 0.25 -8.74 2.26
CA GLU A 52 -0.93 -8.43 3.05
C GLU A 52 -0.57 -7.55 4.24
N ASN A 53 -1.46 -6.63 4.57
CA ASN A 53 -1.28 -5.71 5.70
C ASN A 53 -0.02 -4.84 5.61
N ALA A 54 0.56 -4.68 4.43
CA ALA A 54 1.86 -4.01 4.29
C ALA A 54 1.86 -2.61 4.88
N PHE A 55 0.76 -1.87 4.79
CA PHE A 55 0.63 -0.52 5.34
C PHE A 55 -0.54 -0.41 6.30
N ALA A 56 -0.90 -1.50 6.97
CA ALA A 56 -2.04 -1.47 7.89
C ALA A 56 -1.79 -0.49 9.03
N GLU A 57 -2.84 0.18 9.46
CA GLU A 57 -2.84 1.09 10.61
C GLU A 57 -1.94 2.31 10.44
N ALA A 58 -1.77 2.77 9.22
CA ALA A 58 -1.04 4.02 8.93
C ALA A 58 -2.01 5.19 8.92
N ALA A 59 -1.51 6.37 8.53
CA ALA A 59 -2.32 7.59 8.44
C ALA A 59 -2.14 8.23 7.07
N ILE A 60 -2.19 7.40 6.02
CA ILE A 60 -1.92 7.84 4.65
C ILE A 60 -3.20 8.41 4.05
N SER A 61 -3.13 9.61 3.46
CA SER A 61 -4.29 10.22 2.83
C SER A 61 -4.32 9.98 1.31
N GLU A 62 -3.17 9.74 0.71
CA GLU A 62 -3.10 9.47 -0.73
C GLU A 62 -1.87 8.63 -1.03
N ILE A 63 -2.02 7.63 -1.90
CA ILE A 63 -0.90 6.79 -2.32
C ILE A 63 -1.16 6.30 -3.73
N THR A 64 -0.10 6.10 -4.50
CA THR A 64 -0.20 5.63 -5.88
C THR A 64 0.40 4.23 -5.97
N ILE A 65 -0.33 3.30 -6.58
CA ILE A 65 0.18 1.96 -6.87
C ILE A 65 0.63 1.92 -8.32
N PRO A 66 1.92 1.68 -8.59
CA PRO A 66 2.44 1.72 -9.95
C PRO A 66 1.91 0.57 -10.81
N GLU A 67 1.92 0.77 -12.12
CA GLU A 67 1.36 -0.21 -13.05
C GLU A 67 2.13 -1.53 -13.08
N SER A 68 3.36 -1.54 -12.56
CA SER A 68 4.20 -2.74 -12.53
C SER A 68 3.70 -3.80 -11.55
N VAL A 69 2.84 -3.44 -10.61
CA VAL A 69 2.42 -4.33 -9.53
C VAL A 69 1.46 -5.38 -10.05
N VAL A 70 1.84 -6.66 -9.93
CA VAL A 70 1.02 -7.78 -10.39
C VAL A 70 0.37 -8.56 -9.25
N PHE A 71 0.84 -8.38 -8.02
CA PHE A 71 0.29 -9.07 -6.85
C PHE A 71 0.09 -8.08 -5.71
N VAL A 72 -1.10 -8.12 -5.09
CA VAL A 72 -1.40 -7.34 -3.90
C VAL A 72 -2.16 -8.24 -2.94
N GLY A 73 -1.66 -8.36 -1.71
CA GLY A 73 -2.30 -9.16 -0.68
C GLY A 73 -3.53 -8.48 -0.12
N GLU A 74 -4.22 -9.16 0.79
CA GLU A 74 -5.43 -8.61 1.37
C GLU A 74 -5.11 -7.54 2.41
N LEU A 75 -6.04 -6.61 2.57
CA LEU A 75 -6.05 -5.66 3.69
C LEU A 75 -4.78 -4.81 3.77
N VAL A 76 -4.22 -4.44 2.61
CA VAL A 76 -2.96 -3.69 2.58
C VAL A 76 -3.04 -2.40 3.39
N PHE A 77 -4.18 -1.71 3.33
CA PHE A 77 -4.37 -0.43 4.03
C PHE A 77 -5.39 -0.53 5.15
N ASN A 78 -5.57 -1.72 5.70
CA ASN A 78 -6.57 -1.96 6.74
C ASN A 78 -6.34 -1.03 7.93
N LYS A 79 -7.44 -0.45 8.41
CA LYS A 79 -7.43 0.42 9.60
C LYS A 79 -6.57 1.66 9.45
N ASN A 80 -6.39 2.13 8.22
CA ASN A 80 -5.80 3.44 7.99
C ASN A 80 -6.64 4.46 8.76
N THR A 81 -6.00 5.38 9.47
CA THR A 81 -6.71 6.22 10.45
C THR A 81 -7.33 7.48 9.87
N VAL A 82 -7.10 7.75 8.59
CA VAL A 82 -7.72 8.89 7.89
C VAL A 82 -8.28 8.38 6.58
N ASP A 83 -9.13 9.20 5.94
CA ASP A 83 -9.64 8.84 4.61
C ASP A 83 -8.47 8.74 3.64
N LEU A 84 -8.49 7.69 2.84
CA LEU A 84 -7.39 7.37 1.93
C LEU A 84 -7.90 7.30 0.51
N THR A 85 -7.16 7.93 -0.41
CA THR A 85 -7.37 7.77 -1.84
C THR A 85 -6.21 6.97 -2.41
N VAL A 86 -6.51 5.83 -3.02
CA VAL A 86 -5.50 5.00 -3.67
C VAL A 86 -5.62 5.20 -5.17
N ILE A 87 -4.55 5.72 -5.78
CA ILE A 87 -4.51 5.94 -7.22
C ILE A 87 -3.82 4.75 -7.85
N CYS A 88 -4.54 4.01 -8.68
CA CYS A 88 -3.99 2.83 -9.33
C CYS A 88 -3.67 3.15 -10.78
N GLU A 89 -2.43 2.87 -11.18
CA GLU A 89 -1.95 3.16 -12.53
C GLU A 89 -2.37 2.11 -13.54
N VAL A 90 -3.41 1.33 -13.21
CA VAL A 90 -4.02 0.33 -14.10
C VAL A 90 -5.51 0.63 -14.20
N ALA A 91 -6.13 0.14 -15.29
CA ALA A 91 -7.53 0.49 -15.58
C ALA A 91 -8.52 -0.29 -14.71
N GLU A 92 -8.12 -1.45 -14.23
CA GLU A 92 -9.00 -2.27 -13.39
C GLU A 92 -8.13 -3.22 -12.55
N ARG A 93 -8.74 -3.82 -11.53
CA ARG A 93 -8.00 -4.70 -10.61
C ARG A 93 -7.42 -5.88 -11.38
N PRO A 94 -6.09 -6.06 -11.35
CA PRO A 94 -5.48 -7.24 -11.96
C PRO A 94 -5.89 -8.50 -11.20
N GLU A 95 -5.85 -9.62 -11.89
CA GLU A 95 -6.28 -10.90 -11.32
C GLU A 95 -5.46 -11.28 -10.09
N GLY A 96 -4.19 -10.90 -10.05
CA GLY A 96 -3.30 -11.25 -8.94
C GLY A 96 -3.50 -10.42 -7.68
N TRP A 97 -4.38 -9.42 -7.71
CA TRP A 97 -4.67 -8.62 -6.52
C TRP A 97 -5.81 -9.26 -5.75
N ASP A 98 -5.60 -9.47 -4.45
CA ASP A 98 -6.65 -10.04 -3.60
C ASP A 98 -7.91 -9.18 -3.69
N PRO A 99 -9.11 -9.80 -3.80
CA PRO A 99 -10.34 -9.01 -3.87
C PRO A 99 -10.55 -8.05 -2.70
N ASP A 100 -9.97 -8.34 -1.54
CA ASP A 100 -10.08 -7.49 -0.36
C ASP A 100 -8.85 -6.64 -0.12
N TRP A 101 -8.05 -6.39 -1.17
CA TRP A 101 -6.81 -5.64 -1.02
C TRP A 101 -7.03 -4.25 -0.43
N SER A 102 -8.17 -3.62 -0.74
CA SER A 102 -8.46 -2.26 -0.29
C SER A 102 -9.49 -2.22 0.83
N TYR A 103 -9.88 -3.37 1.38
CA TYR A 103 -10.89 -3.40 2.42
C TYR A 103 -10.32 -2.93 3.75
N THR A 104 -11.16 -2.31 4.58
CA THR A 104 -10.77 -1.92 5.92
C THR A 104 -11.87 -2.29 6.91
N TYR A 105 -11.46 -2.76 8.08
CA TYR A 105 -12.40 -3.03 9.18
C TYR A 105 -12.66 -1.80 10.03
N ARG A 106 -11.91 -0.71 9.78
CA ARG A 106 -12.10 0.51 10.55
C ARG A 106 -13.38 1.21 10.11
N GLN A 107 -14.18 1.64 11.06
CA GLN A 107 -15.36 2.44 10.77
C GLN A 107 -15.03 3.92 10.91
N GLY A 108 -15.75 4.75 10.16
CA GLY A 108 -15.59 6.19 10.21
C GLY A 108 -14.59 6.77 9.22
N THR A 109 -13.83 5.91 8.52
CA THR A 109 -12.94 6.36 7.46
C THR A 109 -13.21 5.53 6.22
N GLU A 110 -12.85 6.10 5.06
CA GLU A 110 -13.09 5.45 3.77
C GLU A 110 -11.80 5.27 3.01
N ILE A 111 -11.75 4.19 2.23
CA ILE A 111 -10.70 4.00 1.24
C ILE A 111 -11.36 4.11 -0.12
N THR A 112 -10.95 5.12 -0.88
CA THR A 112 -11.45 5.37 -2.25
C THR A 112 -10.38 4.94 -3.23
N VAL A 113 -10.78 4.17 -4.24
CA VAL A 113 -9.85 3.67 -5.24
C VAL A 113 -10.14 4.36 -6.56
N GLU A 114 -9.11 4.94 -7.16
CA GLU A 114 -9.21 5.58 -8.47
C GLU A 114 -8.40 4.78 -9.48
N TRP A 115 -9.09 4.28 -10.50
CA TRP A 115 -8.45 3.50 -11.55
C TRP A 115 -8.08 4.41 -12.71
N LYS A 116 -7.02 4.03 -13.42
CA LYS A 116 -6.55 4.82 -14.53
C LYS A 116 -7.60 4.83 -15.66
N ASN A 117 -7.90 6.00 -16.17
CA ASN A 117 -8.79 6.13 -17.33
C ASN A 117 -8.08 5.69 -18.60
N ARG A 118 -8.84 5.12 -19.51
CA ARG A 118 -8.34 4.73 -20.82
C ARG A 118 -8.61 5.79 -21.86
#